data_785a63074494af970105b0f22257314b
#
_entry.id   785a63074494af970105b0f22257314b
#
_cell.length_a   1.000
_cell.length_b   1.000
_cell.length_c   1.000
_cell.angle_alpha   90.00
_cell.angle_beta   90.00
_cell.angle_gamma   90.00
#
_symmetry.space_group_name_H-M   'P 1'
#
loop_
_entity.id
_entity.type
_entity.pdbx_description
1 polymer ?
#
loop_
_entity_poly.entity_id
_entity_poly.type
_entity_poly.pdbx_seq_one_letter_code
_entity_poly.pdbx_strand_id
1 'polypeptide(L)'
;MNPTTPSRIKVRPATERDGRKDYISIRDYGFWYGQKKALDAISLDIPERQVVAFIGPSGCGKSTLLRNLNRMNDLVDGISHEGDITINGRSIYDPGLEVISLRRRVGMVFQKSNPFPKSIYENVVYALRVMGVRDRAILDEACETSLRKSALWDEVKDRLQDSALGLSGGQMQRLCIARAIANRPEILLMDEPCSALDPIATGKIEELIHELKEQFTIVIVTHSMQQAARVSDRTAFFYLGKQIEYDTTEKIFMNPSQAQTEAYISGRFG
;
A
#
# COMPACT_ATOMS: atom_id res chain seq x y z
N MET A 1 21.86 36.50 2.77
CA MET A 1 20.99 35.38 2.41
C MET A 1 21.16 34.34 3.51
N ASN A 2 20.14 34.18 4.38
CA ASN A 2 20.18 33.21 5.45
C ASN A 2 19.94 31.83 4.85
N PRO A 3 20.74 30.78 5.19
CA PRO A 3 20.46 29.43 4.79
C PRO A 3 19.20 28.96 5.52
N THR A 4 18.14 28.65 4.76
CA THR A 4 16.94 28.02 5.27
C THR A 4 17.30 26.68 5.89
N THR A 5 17.19 26.59 7.21
CA THR A 5 17.33 25.34 7.96
C THR A 5 16.35 24.33 7.40
N PRO A 6 16.76 23.11 7.00
CA PRO A 6 15.83 22.11 6.50
C PRO A 6 14.81 21.78 7.60
N SER A 7 13.53 21.88 7.28
CA SER A 7 12.45 21.54 8.20
C SER A 7 12.64 20.11 8.68
N ARG A 8 12.81 19.91 10.00
CA ARG A 8 12.94 18.58 10.60
C ARG A 8 11.69 17.77 10.28
N ILE A 9 11.88 16.63 9.63
CA ILE A 9 10.82 15.66 9.35
C ILE A 9 10.28 15.18 10.72
N LYS A 10 8.98 15.37 10.96
CA LYS A 10 8.33 14.84 12.15
C LYS A 10 8.12 13.35 11.97
N VAL A 11 8.86 12.54 12.71
CA VAL A 11 8.75 11.08 12.73
C VAL A 11 7.85 10.67 13.89
N ARG A 12 7.00 9.68 13.66
CA ARG A 12 6.22 9.05 14.72
C ARG A 12 7.15 8.23 15.62
N PRO A 13 7.00 8.27 16.97
CA PRO A 13 7.76 7.38 17.86
C PRO A 13 7.53 5.92 17.50
N ALA A 14 8.59 5.11 17.53
CA ALA A 14 8.50 3.67 17.31
C ALA A 14 7.59 3.04 18.37
N THR A 15 6.60 2.29 17.93
CA THR A 15 5.96 1.32 18.83
C THR A 15 6.95 0.16 19.01
N GLU A 16 7.29 -0.16 20.27
CA GLU A 16 8.15 -1.30 20.60
C GLU A 16 7.75 -2.56 19.85
N ARG A 17 8.70 -3.50 19.64
CA ARG A 17 8.44 -4.82 19.05
C ARG A 17 7.41 -5.54 19.93
N ASP A 18 6.17 -5.43 19.56
CA ASP A 18 5.02 -5.95 20.27
C ASP A 18 4.78 -7.42 19.88
N GLY A 19 5.77 -8.27 19.99
CA GLY A 19 5.66 -9.73 19.80
C GLY A 19 4.83 -10.21 18.58
N ARG A 20 4.49 -9.30 17.65
CA ARG A 20 3.66 -9.58 16.48
C ARG A 20 4.42 -10.48 15.51
N LYS A 21 3.73 -11.51 15.03
CA LYS A 21 4.26 -12.45 14.06
C LYS A 21 4.51 -11.76 12.72
N ASP A 22 5.63 -12.09 12.06
CA ASP A 22 5.84 -11.75 10.67
C ASP A 22 4.77 -12.38 9.80
N TYR A 23 4.04 -11.54 9.07
CA TYR A 23 2.88 -11.97 8.29
C TYR A 23 3.21 -12.18 6.82
N ILE A 24 4.07 -11.31 6.27
CA ILE A 24 4.63 -11.49 4.94
C ILE A 24 6.13 -11.65 5.09
N SER A 25 6.70 -12.69 4.51
CA SER A 25 8.15 -12.90 4.47
C SER A 25 8.62 -12.97 3.02
N ILE A 26 9.64 -12.19 2.70
CA ILE A 26 10.27 -12.15 1.38
C ILE A 26 11.71 -12.64 1.57
N ARG A 27 12.15 -13.62 0.75
CA ARG A 27 13.47 -14.26 0.88
C ARG A 27 14.16 -14.34 -0.46
N ASP A 28 15.30 -13.65 -0.57
CA ASP A 28 16.19 -13.62 -1.73
C ASP A 28 15.44 -13.40 -3.06
N TYR A 29 14.41 -12.54 -3.00
CA TYR A 29 13.48 -12.38 -4.09
C TYR A 29 14.06 -11.51 -5.19
N GLY A 30 14.26 -12.13 -6.36
CA GLY A 30 14.63 -11.48 -7.61
C GLY A 30 13.45 -11.48 -8.59
N PHE A 31 13.35 -10.44 -9.44
CA PHE A 31 12.28 -10.34 -10.44
C PHE A 31 12.76 -9.68 -11.73
N TRP A 32 12.32 -10.22 -12.86
CA TRP A 32 12.70 -9.73 -14.21
C TRP A 32 11.49 -9.43 -15.07
N TYR A 33 11.62 -8.40 -15.88
CA TYR A 33 10.80 -8.16 -17.08
C TYR A 33 11.66 -8.49 -18.31
N GLY A 34 11.41 -9.64 -18.96
CA GLY A 34 12.30 -10.16 -19.99
C GLY A 34 13.73 -10.37 -19.45
N GLN A 35 14.70 -9.68 -20.05
CA GLN A 35 16.10 -9.74 -19.61
C GLN A 35 16.46 -8.68 -18.55
N LYS A 36 15.56 -7.73 -18.26
CA LYS A 36 15.83 -6.64 -17.33
C LYS A 36 15.51 -7.07 -15.91
N LYS A 37 16.54 -7.19 -15.06
CA LYS A 37 16.38 -7.42 -13.62
C LYS A 37 15.78 -6.16 -12.98
N ALA A 38 14.61 -6.28 -12.40
CA ALA A 38 13.90 -5.18 -11.74
C ALA A 38 14.05 -5.21 -10.21
N LEU A 39 14.21 -6.42 -9.63
CA LEU A 39 14.48 -6.63 -8.20
C LEU A 39 15.64 -7.60 -8.06
N ASP A 40 16.51 -7.36 -7.09
CA ASP A 40 17.74 -8.12 -6.87
C ASP A 40 17.89 -8.51 -5.39
N ALA A 41 17.62 -9.79 -5.09
CA ALA A 41 17.82 -10.44 -3.79
C ALA A 41 17.17 -9.68 -2.62
N ILE A 42 15.88 -9.34 -2.73
CA ILE A 42 15.14 -8.64 -1.69
C ILE A 42 14.80 -9.62 -0.57
N SER A 43 15.14 -9.24 0.68
CA SER A 43 14.82 -10.04 1.87
C SER A 43 14.33 -9.13 3.00
N LEU A 44 13.05 -9.22 3.36
CA LEU A 44 12.45 -8.47 4.47
C LEU A 44 11.21 -9.17 5.02
N ASP A 45 10.86 -8.84 6.25
CA ASP A 45 9.66 -9.31 6.93
C ASP A 45 8.71 -8.15 7.22
N ILE A 46 7.42 -8.35 6.95
CA ILE A 46 6.37 -7.39 7.22
C ILE A 46 5.50 -7.96 8.34
N PRO A 47 5.53 -7.33 9.54
CA PRO A 47 4.73 -7.78 10.67
C PRO A 47 3.24 -7.57 10.43
N GLU A 48 2.41 -8.40 11.06
CA GLU A 48 0.95 -8.28 11.03
C GLU A 48 0.50 -6.93 11.62
N ARG A 49 -0.50 -6.30 10.97
CA ARG A 49 -1.13 -5.04 11.43
C ARG A 49 -0.13 -3.91 11.69
N GLN A 50 0.85 -3.81 10.81
CA GLN A 50 1.75 -2.67 10.74
C GLN A 50 1.67 -2.02 9.37
N VAL A 51 2.07 -0.76 9.31
CA VAL A 51 2.28 -0.03 8.06
C VAL A 51 3.76 -0.08 7.71
N VAL A 52 4.08 -0.70 6.58
CA VAL A 52 5.44 -0.72 6.04
C VAL A 52 5.52 0.16 4.80
N ALA A 53 6.38 1.18 4.83
CA ALA A 53 6.60 2.06 3.69
C ALA A 53 7.80 1.59 2.85
N PHE A 54 7.62 1.57 1.53
CA PHE A 54 8.70 1.42 0.56
C PHE A 54 9.03 2.79 -0.02
N ILE A 55 10.25 3.28 0.21
CA ILE A 55 10.74 4.57 -0.28
C ILE A 55 11.94 4.38 -1.21
N GLY A 56 12.25 5.39 -2.01
CA GLY A 56 13.37 5.39 -2.95
C GLY A 56 13.05 6.12 -4.25
N PRO A 57 14.03 6.36 -5.12
CA PRO A 57 13.86 7.04 -6.40
C PRO A 57 12.85 6.36 -7.32
N SER A 58 12.32 7.10 -8.30
CA SER A 58 11.46 6.52 -9.33
C SER A 58 12.18 5.42 -10.12
N GLY A 59 11.47 4.33 -10.43
CA GLY A 59 12.03 3.22 -11.20
C GLY A 59 12.95 2.25 -10.41
N CYS A 60 13.14 2.42 -9.09
CA CYS A 60 13.98 1.52 -8.29
C CYS A 60 13.31 0.19 -7.87
N GLY A 61 12.10 -0.13 -8.37
CA GLY A 61 11.46 -1.44 -8.17
C GLY A 61 10.36 -1.50 -7.10
N LYS A 62 10.06 -0.42 -6.36
CA LYS A 62 9.04 -0.41 -5.26
C LYS A 62 7.66 -0.92 -5.68
N SER A 63 7.09 -0.32 -6.73
CA SER A 63 5.78 -0.73 -7.24
C SER A 63 5.82 -2.12 -7.90
N THR A 64 6.98 -2.54 -8.42
CA THR A 64 7.17 -3.92 -8.90
C THR A 64 7.06 -4.89 -7.72
N LEU A 65 7.77 -4.66 -6.61
CA LEU A 65 7.68 -5.51 -5.43
C LEU A 65 6.27 -5.49 -4.85
N LEU A 66 5.66 -4.30 -4.70
CA LEU A 66 4.29 -4.15 -4.20
C LEU A 66 3.30 -5.03 -4.99
N ARG A 67 3.36 -4.96 -6.33
CA ARG A 67 2.48 -5.72 -7.23
C ARG A 67 2.78 -7.23 -7.27
N ASN A 68 3.98 -7.64 -6.87
CA ASN A 68 4.29 -9.06 -6.73
C ASN A 68 3.61 -9.67 -5.50
N LEU A 69 3.35 -8.91 -4.42
CA LEU A 69 2.67 -9.42 -3.23
C LEU A 69 1.25 -9.97 -3.52
N ASN A 70 0.59 -9.50 -4.57
CA ASN A 70 -0.71 -10.02 -5.03
C ASN A 70 -0.66 -10.66 -6.42
N ARG A 71 0.55 -10.92 -6.93
CA ARG A 71 0.79 -11.53 -8.24
C ARG A 71 0.17 -10.73 -9.41
N MET A 72 0.10 -9.40 -9.26
CA MET A 72 -0.45 -8.55 -10.30
C MET A 72 0.46 -8.49 -11.54
N ASN A 73 1.77 -8.66 -11.34
CA ASN A 73 2.73 -8.69 -12.45
C ASN A 73 2.61 -9.95 -13.33
N ASP A 74 1.90 -10.99 -12.90
CA ASP A 74 1.59 -12.17 -13.73
C ASP A 74 0.77 -11.81 -14.99
N LEU A 75 0.19 -10.60 -15.04
CA LEU A 75 -0.52 -10.08 -16.20
C LEU A 75 0.41 -9.52 -17.29
N VAL A 76 1.71 -9.45 -17.00
CA VAL A 76 2.74 -8.97 -17.94
C VAL A 76 3.49 -10.16 -18.52
N ASP A 77 3.57 -10.22 -19.85
CA ASP A 77 4.27 -11.30 -20.53
C ASP A 77 5.79 -11.23 -20.31
N GLY A 78 6.42 -12.41 -20.28
CA GLY A 78 7.87 -12.53 -20.19
C GLY A 78 8.46 -12.18 -18.82
N ILE A 79 7.70 -12.30 -17.75
CA ILE A 79 8.23 -12.17 -16.40
C ILE A 79 8.90 -13.47 -15.92
N SER A 80 9.86 -13.32 -15.01
CA SER A 80 10.41 -14.43 -14.23
C SER A 80 10.82 -13.94 -12.84
N HIS A 81 10.89 -14.87 -11.89
CA HIS A 81 11.32 -14.58 -10.52
C HIS A 81 12.17 -15.72 -9.95
N GLU A 82 12.93 -15.40 -8.93
CA GLU A 82 13.64 -16.34 -8.06
C GLU A 82 13.38 -15.98 -6.58
N GLY A 83 13.74 -16.88 -5.66
CA GLY A 83 13.41 -16.70 -4.26
C GLY A 83 11.92 -16.92 -3.99
N ASP A 84 11.44 -16.48 -2.85
CA ASP A 84 10.04 -16.71 -2.44
C ASP A 84 9.43 -15.54 -1.69
N ILE A 85 8.11 -15.42 -1.79
CA ILE A 85 7.27 -14.55 -0.99
C ILE A 85 6.22 -15.43 -0.31
N THR A 86 6.19 -15.39 1.03
CA THR A 86 5.18 -16.13 1.80
C THR A 86 4.24 -15.18 2.52
N ILE A 87 2.97 -15.56 2.59
CA ILE A 87 1.94 -14.87 3.39
C ILE A 87 1.40 -15.87 4.40
N ASN A 88 1.55 -15.54 5.69
CA ASN A 88 1.20 -16.42 6.80
C ASN A 88 1.81 -17.82 6.65
N GLY A 89 3.09 -17.88 6.24
CA GLY A 89 3.88 -19.10 6.10
C GLY A 89 3.60 -19.92 4.83
N ARG A 90 2.69 -19.48 3.94
CA ARG A 90 2.43 -20.16 2.67
C ARG A 90 2.96 -19.33 1.50
N SER A 91 3.72 -19.98 0.61
CA SER A 91 4.22 -19.33 -0.61
C SER A 91 3.06 -18.85 -1.50
N ILE A 92 3.18 -17.62 -2.02
CA ILE A 92 2.23 -17.10 -2.99
C ILE A 92 2.39 -17.75 -4.38
N TYR A 93 3.46 -18.50 -4.59
CA TYR A 93 3.77 -19.24 -5.81
C TYR A 93 3.52 -20.74 -5.68
N ASP A 94 2.95 -21.20 -4.53
CA ASP A 94 2.52 -22.59 -4.35
C ASP A 94 1.60 -23.01 -5.51
N PRO A 95 1.90 -24.12 -6.25
CA PRO A 95 1.07 -24.59 -7.35
C PRO A 95 -0.38 -24.86 -6.98
N GLY A 96 -0.65 -25.17 -5.70
CA GLY A 96 -2.01 -25.37 -5.17
C GLY A 96 -2.71 -24.09 -4.73
N LEU A 97 -2.10 -22.89 -4.95
CA LEU A 97 -2.72 -21.62 -4.58
C LEU A 97 -3.48 -21.01 -5.77
N GLU A 98 -4.78 -20.86 -5.62
CA GLU A 98 -5.57 -20.07 -6.57
C GLU A 98 -5.25 -18.58 -6.45
N VAL A 99 -4.80 -17.95 -7.54
CA VAL A 99 -4.44 -16.53 -7.60
C VAL A 99 -5.64 -15.63 -7.25
N ILE A 100 -6.86 -16.04 -7.61
CA ILE A 100 -8.09 -15.31 -7.25
C ILE A 100 -8.26 -15.28 -5.73
N SER A 101 -8.02 -16.40 -5.04
CA SER A 101 -8.06 -16.46 -3.58
C SER A 101 -7.00 -15.57 -2.93
N LEU A 102 -5.79 -15.53 -3.48
CA LEU A 102 -4.75 -14.60 -3.04
C LEU A 102 -5.21 -13.14 -3.17
N ARG A 103 -5.72 -12.75 -4.34
CA ARG A 103 -6.18 -11.37 -4.62
C ARG A 103 -7.39 -10.95 -3.81
N ARG A 104 -8.16 -11.88 -3.27
CA ARG A 104 -9.23 -11.59 -2.29
C ARG A 104 -8.68 -11.21 -0.93
N ARG A 105 -7.57 -11.83 -0.52
CA ARG A 105 -6.89 -11.57 0.76
C ARG A 105 -5.98 -10.34 0.71
N VAL A 106 -5.55 -9.94 -0.49
CA VAL A 106 -4.58 -8.87 -0.72
C VAL A 106 -5.23 -7.79 -1.59
N GLY A 107 -5.86 -6.81 -0.95
CA GLY A 107 -6.47 -5.66 -1.62
C GLY A 107 -5.42 -4.69 -2.16
N MET A 108 -5.76 -3.95 -3.22
CA MET A 108 -4.85 -2.97 -3.82
C MET A 108 -5.54 -1.64 -4.14
N VAL A 109 -4.86 -0.56 -3.77
CA VAL A 109 -5.19 0.82 -4.12
C VAL A 109 -4.09 1.35 -5.03
N PHE A 110 -4.47 1.81 -6.23
CA PHE A 110 -3.54 2.27 -7.25
C PHE A 110 -3.23 3.76 -7.10
N GLN A 111 -2.10 4.18 -7.65
CA GLN A 111 -1.63 5.56 -7.70
C GLN A 111 -2.68 6.50 -8.32
N LYS A 112 -3.24 6.11 -9.46
CA LYS A 112 -4.34 6.85 -10.09
C LYS A 112 -5.66 6.35 -9.53
N SER A 113 -6.44 7.24 -8.93
CA SER A 113 -7.81 6.94 -8.54
C SER A 113 -8.59 6.50 -9.77
N ASN A 114 -9.08 5.26 -9.75
CA ASN A 114 -9.75 4.63 -10.90
C ASN A 114 -11.10 4.04 -10.50
N PRO A 115 -12.07 4.86 -10.09
CA PRO A 115 -13.41 4.36 -9.87
C PRO A 115 -13.96 3.79 -11.19
N PHE A 116 -14.73 2.71 -11.09
CA PHE A 116 -15.44 2.20 -12.25
C PHE A 116 -16.50 3.21 -12.72
N PRO A 117 -16.84 3.26 -14.02
CA PRO A 117 -17.90 4.12 -14.56
C PRO A 117 -19.30 3.59 -14.14
N LYS A 118 -19.51 3.54 -12.84
CA LYS A 118 -20.67 3.01 -12.14
C LYS A 118 -21.03 3.96 -10.99
N SER A 119 -22.11 3.67 -10.27
CA SER A 119 -22.46 4.44 -9.08
C SER A 119 -21.43 4.24 -7.95
N ILE A 120 -21.49 5.11 -6.96
CA ILE A 120 -20.66 5.00 -5.73
C ILE A 120 -20.93 3.64 -5.07
N TYR A 121 -22.20 3.28 -4.91
CA TYR A 121 -22.62 1.99 -4.36
C TYR A 121 -22.02 0.81 -5.12
N GLU A 122 -22.21 0.78 -6.44
CA GLU A 122 -21.72 -0.31 -7.27
C GLU A 122 -20.19 -0.44 -7.26
N ASN A 123 -19.45 0.67 -7.08
CA ASN A 123 -18.01 0.60 -6.90
C ASN A 123 -17.62 -0.17 -5.64
N VAL A 124 -18.28 0.10 -4.52
CA VAL A 124 -17.94 -0.54 -3.24
C VAL A 124 -18.31 -2.02 -3.24
N VAL A 125 -19.52 -2.36 -3.69
CA VAL A 125 -20.02 -3.74 -3.64
C VAL A 125 -19.57 -4.62 -4.80
N TYR A 126 -18.82 -4.07 -5.74
CA TYR A 126 -18.44 -4.76 -6.99
C TYR A 126 -17.77 -6.11 -6.75
N ALA A 127 -16.76 -6.15 -5.89
CA ALA A 127 -16.04 -7.39 -5.59
C ALA A 127 -16.97 -8.45 -4.98
N LEU A 128 -17.84 -8.06 -4.06
CA LEU A 128 -18.81 -8.97 -3.42
C LEU A 128 -19.80 -9.55 -4.45
N ARG A 129 -20.27 -8.72 -5.39
CA ARG A 129 -21.15 -9.20 -6.48
C ARG A 129 -20.44 -10.18 -7.40
N VAL A 130 -19.19 -9.91 -7.78
CA VAL A 130 -18.37 -10.85 -8.57
C VAL A 130 -18.17 -12.17 -7.83
N MET A 131 -18.09 -12.14 -6.50
CA MET A 131 -18.02 -13.32 -5.65
C MET A 131 -19.38 -14.05 -5.49
N GLY A 132 -20.44 -13.55 -6.12
CA GLY A 132 -21.76 -14.19 -6.10
C GLY A 132 -22.66 -13.76 -4.94
N VAL A 133 -22.26 -12.77 -4.12
CA VAL A 133 -23.14 -12.22 -3.06
C VAL A 133 -24.29 -11.46 -3.71
N ARG A 134 -25.52 -11.90 -3.45
CA ARG A 134 -26.77 -11.33 -4.00
C ARG A 134 -27.68 -10.75 -2.93
N ASP A 135 -27.46 -11.13 -1.68
CA ASP A 135 -28.25 -10.61 -0.55
C ASP A 135 -28.00 -9.11 -0.41
N ARG A 136 -29.10 -8.35 -0.52
CA ARG A 136 -29.06 -6.89 -0.50
C ARG A 136 -28.66 -6.35 0.85
N ALA A 137 -29.09 -6.98 1.94
CA ALA A 137 -28.73 -6.54 3.29
C ALA A 137 -27.23 -6.65 3.55
N ILE A 138 -26.59 -7.75 3.09
CA ILE A 138 -25.13 -7.94 3.18
C ILE A 138 -24.39 -6.89 2.35
N LEU A 139 -24.89 -6.60 1.13
CA LEU A 139 -24.27 -5.61 0.25
C LEU A 139 -24.40 -4.19 0.82
N ASP A 140 -25.57 -3.84 1.37
CA ASP A 140 -25.84 -2.53 1.96
C ASP A 140 -24.99 -2.31 3.21
N GLU A 141 -24.87 -3.32 4.09
CA GLU A 141 -23.99 -3.29 5.28
C GLU A 141 -22.52 -3.14 4.88
N ALA A 142 -22.06 -3.91 3.88
CA ALA A 142 -20.68 -3.83 3.40
C ALA A 142 -20.39 -2.45 2.78
N CYS A 143 -21.34 -1.88 2.05
CA CYS A 143 -21.23 -0.56 1.44
C CYS A 143 -21.09 0.51 2.53
N GLU A 144 -22.03 0.57 3.48
CA GLU A 144 -21.98 1.55 4.57
C GLU A 144 -20.71 1.40 5.40
N THR A 145 -20.39 0.18 5.85
CA THR A 145 -19.21 -0.08 6.66
C THR A 145 -17.92 0.35 5.96
N SER A 146 -17.78 0.04 4.68
CA SER A 146 -16.58 0.39 3.92
C SER A 146 -16.45 1.89 3.66
N LEU A 147 -17.57 2.58 3.38
CA LEU A 147 -17.60 4.03 3.20
C LEU A 147 -17.32 4.76 4.52
N ARG A 148 -17.82 4.26 5.64
CA ARG A 148 -17.49 4.80 6.99
C ARG A 148 -16.01 4.63 7.29
N LYS A 149 -15.47 3.41 7.11
CA LYS A 149 -14.04 3.12 7.29
C LYS A 149 -13.12 3.91 6.37
N SER A 150 -13.59 4.37 5.22
CA SER A 150 -12.83 5.24 4.30
C SER A 150 -13.10 6.73 4.52
N ALA A 151 -13.78 7.11 5.61
CA ALA A 151 -14.17 8.47 5.97
C ALA A 151 -14.91 9.21 4.81
N LEU A 152 -15.73 8.46 4.05
CA LEU A 152 -16.46 9.00 2.90
C LEU A 152 -17.99 8.99 3.09
N TRP A 153 -18.52 8.20 4.03
CA TRP A 153 -19.95 7.98 4.22
C TRP A 153 -20.76 9.27 4.31
N ASP A 154 -20.39 10.17 5.20
CA ASP A 154 -21.16 11.40 5.46
C ASP A 154 -21.20 12.35 4.25
N GLU A 155 -20.25 12.23 3.33
CA GLU A 155 -20.20 13.03 2.11
C GLU A 155 -21.03 12.45 0.97
N VAL A 156 -21.40 11.14 1.03
CA VAL A 156 -22.03 10.45 -0.12
C VAL A 156 -23.29 9.65 0.22
N LYS A 157 -23.65 9.48 1.49
CA LYS A 157 -24.77 8.62 1.94
C LYS A 157 -26.11 8.92 1.25
N ASP A 158 -26.38 10.19 0.92
CA ASP A 158 -27.63 10.62 0.30
C ASP A 158 -27.59 10.55 -1.23
N ARG A 159 -26.44 10.13 -1.83
CA ARG A 159 -26.23 10.06 -3.28
C ARG A 159 -25.45 8.84 -3.72
N LEU A 160 -25.66 7.70 -3.06
CA LEU A 160 -24.95 6.44 -3.36
C LEU A 160 -25.16 5.92 -4.78
N GLN A 161 -26.26 6.31 -5.43
CA GLN A 161 -26.58 5.93 -6.81
C GLN A 161 -25.99 6.87 -7.85
N ASP A 162 -25.40 8.00 -7.44
CA ASP A 162 -24.74 8.92 -8.35
C ASP A 162 -23.46 8.30 -8.95
N SER A 163 -23.09 8.80 -10.12
CA SER A 163 -21.86 8.37 -10.79
C SER A 163 -20.63 8.68 -9.94
N ALA A 164 -19.79 7.65 -9.71
CA ALA A 164 -18.52 7.81 -9.01
C ALA A 164 -17.53 8.75 -9.72
N LEU A 165 -17.71 8.97 -11.04
CA LEU A 165 -16.85 9.88 -11.83
C LEU A 165 -17.10 11.35 -11.50
N GLY A 166 -18.19 11.70 -10.83
CA GLY A 166 -18.49 13.06 -10.36
C GLY A 166 -17.88 13.43 -9.02
N LEU A 167 -17.13 12.54 -8.40
CA LEU A 167 -16.44 12.77 -7.12
C LEU A 167 -15.17 13.62 -7.31
N SER A 168 -14.76 14.35 -6.27
CA SER A 168 -13.44 15.00 -6.24
C SER A 168 -12.29 13.96 -6.18
N GLY A 169 -11.07 14.36 -6.52
CA GLY A 169 -9.91 13.45 -6.49
C GLY A 169 -9.73 12.73 -5.15
N GLY A 170 -9.83 13.45 -4.04
CA GLY A 170 -9.74 12.86 -2.70
C GLY A 170 -10.91 11.94 -2.36
N GLN A 171 -12.13 12.27 -2.82
CA GLN A 171 -13.30 11.40 -2.68
C GLN A 171 -13.15 10.12 -3.52
N MET A 172 -12.67 10.26 -4.77
CA MET A 172 -12.40 9.10 -5.64
C MET A 172 -11.37 8.15 -5.01
N GLN A 173 -10.32 8.70 -4.41
CA GLN A 173 -9.29 7.88 -3.74
C GLN A 173 -9.86 7.15 -2.53
N ARG A 174 -10.62 7.83 -1.67
CA ARG A 174 -11.30 7.19 -0.54
C ARG A 174 -12.34 6.15 -0.99
N LEU A 175 -13.02 6.38 -2.12
CA LEU A 175 -13.89 5.37 -2.72
C LEU A 175 -13.11 4.15 -3.20
N CYS A 176 -11.93 4.33 -3.82
CA CYS A 176 -11.06 3.22 -4.21
C CYS A 176 -10.56 2.43 -2.99
N ILE A 177 -10.29 3.11 -1.86
CA ILE A 177 -9.97 2.45 -0.59
C ILE A 177 -11.20 1.67 -0.08
N ALA A 178 -12.39 2.30 -0.03
CA ALA A 178 -13.64 1.62 0.36
C ALA A 178 -13.87 0.34 -0.45
N ARG A 179 -13.69 0.42 -1.78
CA ARG A 179 -13.78 -0.72 -2.68
C ARG A 179 -12.78 -1.82 -2.35
N ALA A 180 -11.54 -1.45 -2.03
CA ALA A 180 -10.47 -2.40 -1.72
C ALA A 180 -10.71 -3.14 -0.39
N ILE A 181 -11.33 -2.50 0.60
CA ILE A 181 -11.58 -3.08 1.93
C ILE A 181 -12.95 -3.77 2.05
N ALA A 182 -13.85 -3.62 1.07
CA ALA A 182 -15.23 -4.11 1.14
C ALA A 182 -15.33 -5.64 1.30
N ASN A 183 -14.40 -6.40 0.73
CA ASN A 183 -14.33 -7.86 0.90
C ASN A 183 -13.47 -8.30 2.09
N ARG A 184 -13.11 -7.38 3.00
CA ARG A 184 -12.34 -7.62 4.22
C ARG A 184 -11.00 -8.34 3.96
N PRO A 185 -10.09 -7.77 3.15
CA PRO A 185 -8.78 -8.36 2.92
C PRO A 185 -7.96 -8.42 4.22
N GLU A 186 -6.89 -9.19 4.24
CA GLU A 186 -5.92 -9.26 5.35
C GLU A 186 -4.79 -8.23 5.16
N ILE A 187 -4.47 -7.95 3.90
CA ILE A 187 -3.40 -7.05 3.49
C ILE A 187 -3.96 -5.98 2.57
N LEU A 188 -3.52 -4.74 2.75
CA LEU A 188 -3.86 -3.62 1.89
C LEU A 188 -2.59 -3.02 1.29
N LEU A 189 -2.45 -3.13 -0.02
CA LEU A 189 -1.37 -2.54 -0.79
C LEU A 189 -1.78 -1.17 -1.31
N MET A 190 -0.91 -0.17 -1.15
CA MET A 190 -1.16 1.20 -1.60
C MET A 190 0.01 1.70 -2.45
N ASP A 191 -0.21 1.90 -3.74
CA ASP A 191 0.80 2.42 -4.67
C ASP A 191 0.62 3.94 -4.80
N GLU A 192 1.44 4.73 -4.12
CA GLU A 192 1.44 6.20 -4.12
C GLU A 192 0.05 6.84 -3.91
N PRO A 193 -0.69 6.49 -2.85
CA PRO A 193 -2.12 6.82 -2.72
C PRO A 193 -2.44 8.31 -2.61
N CYS A 194 -1.44 9.18 -2.38
CA CYS A 194 -1.62 10.62 -2.22
C CYS A 194 -0.94 11.47 -3.30
N SER A 195 -0.32 10.86 -4.32
CA SER A 195 0.53 11.57 -5.29
C SER A 195 -0.18 12.66 -6.11
N ALA A 196 -1.50 12.57 -6.27
CA ALA A 196 -2.32 13.49 -7.05
C ALA A 196 -3.32 14.30 -6.18
N LEU A 197 -3.13 14.32 -4.86
CA LEU A 197 -4.06 14.93 -3.92
C LEU A 197 -3.50 16.24 -3.36
N ASP A 198 -4.40 17.15 -3.02
CA ASP A 198 -4.08 18.35 -2.25
C ASP A 198 -3.69 18.00 -0.79
N PRO A 199 -3.08 18.96 -0.04
CA PRO A 199 -2.64 18.67 1.33
C PRO A 199 -3.76 18.27 2.30
N ILE A 200 -4.98 18.78 2.13
CA ILE A 200 -6.13 18.47 3.01
C ILE A 200 -6.58 17.05 2.74
N ALA A 201 -6.74 16.66 1.48
CA ALA A 201 -7.09 15.30 1.09
C ALA A 201 -6.00 14.30 1.49
N THR A 202 -4.72 14.68 1.36
CA THR A 202 -3.58 13.87 1.83
C THR A 202 -3.66 13.62 3.33
N GLY A 203 -3.92 14.64 4.15
CA GLY A 203 -4.08 14.49 5.60
C GLY A 203 -5.17 13.49 5.97
N LYS A 204 -6.33 13.57 5.31
CA LYS A 204 -7.44 12.61 5.51
C LYS A 204 -7.04 11.16 5.18
N ILE A 205 -6.25 10.93 4.11
CA ILE A 205 -5.76 9.59 3.77
C ILE A 205 -4.73 9.10 4.80
N GLU A 206 -3.87 9.97 5.32
CA GLU A 206 -2.90 9.61 6.34
C GLU A 206 -3.58 9.22 7.67
N GLU A 207 -4.59 9.98 8.10
CA GLU A 207 -5.43 9.62 9.25
C GLU A 207 -6.13 8.27 9.04
N LEU A 208 -6.70 8.08 7.86
CA LEU A 208 -7.34 6.83 7.47
C LEU A 208 -6.39 5.63 7.51
N ILE A 209 -5.14 5.77 7.06
CA ILE A 209 -4.14 4.69 7.13
C ILE A 209 -3.88 4.28 8.59
N HIS A 210 -3.85 5.25 9.52
CA HIS A 210 -3.70 4.95 10.95
C HIS A 210 -4.88 4.16 11.54
N GLU A 211 -6.09 4.45 11.11
CA GLU A 211 -7.27 3.69 11.55
C GLU A 211 -7.31 2.29 10.93
N LEU A 212 -6.99 2.18 9.65
CA LEU A 212 -7.03 0.91 8.92
C LEU A 212 -5.99 -0.10 9.41
N LYS A 213 -4.81 0.34 9.89
CA LYS A 213 -3.77 -0.58 10.37
C LYS A 213 -4.20 -1.44 11.56
N GLU A 214 -5.20 -1.02 12.33
CA GLU A 214 -5.74 -1.82 13.44
C GLU A 214 -6.40 -3.13 12.93
N GLN A 215 -6.75 -3.18 11.64
CA GLN A 215 -7.44 -4.31 11.03
C GLN A 215 -6.66 -4.96 9.89
N PHE A 216 -5.79 -4.20 9.22
CA PHE A 216 -5.07 -4.63 8.00
C PHE A 216 -3.56 -4.50 8.18
N THR A 217 -2.82 -5.42 7.58
CA THR A 217 -1.38 -5.23 7.32
C THR A 217 -1.27 -4.33 6.09
N ILE A 218 -0.57 -3.20 6.18
CA ILE A 218 -0.53 -2.21 5.11
C ILE A 218 0.88 -2.11 4.55
N VAL A 219 1.00 -2.18 3.22
CA VAL A 219 2.25 -1.88 2.50
C VAL A 219 1.99 -0.69 1.60
N ILE A 220 2.73 0.39 1.82
CA ILE A 220 2.58 1.63 1.05
C ILE A 220 3.86 1.95 0.28
N VAL A 221 3.73 2.20 -1.01
CA VAL A 221 4.79 2.84 -1.82
C VAL A 221 4.56 4.34 -1.80
N THR A 222 5.57 5.11 -1.50
CA THR A 222 5.53 6.58 -1.62
C THR A 222 6.88 7.15 -1.96
N HIS A 223 6.89 8.24 -2.70
CA HIS A 223 8.07 9.08 -2.91
C HIS A 223 8.13 10.27 -1.93
N SER A 224 7.07 10.48 -1.11
CA SER A 224 7.04 11.47 -0.06
C SER A 224 7.64 10.93 1.23
N MET A 225 8.85 11.38 1.57
CA MET A 225 9.51 11.03 2.83
C MET A 225 8.69 11.47 4.04
N GLN A 226 8.04 12.65 3.94
CA GLN A 226 7.19 13.17 5.02
C GLN A 226 5.97 12.25 5.25
N GLN A 227 5.34 11.75 4.19
CA GLN A 227 4.25 10.79 4.31
C GLN A 227 4.74 9.49 4.95
N ALA A 228 5.83 8.88 4.43
CA ALA A 228 6.39 7.67 5.01
C ALA A 228 6.68 7.84 6.52
N ALA A 229 7.32 8.96 6.90
CA ALA A 229 7.65 9.25 8.29
C ALA A 229 6.42 9.39 9.21
N ARG A 230 5.27 9.87 8.67
CA ARG A 230 4.04 10.04 9.46
C ARG A 230 3.22 8.77 9.58
N VAL A 231 3.11 7.97 8.51
CA VAL A 231 2.14 6.88 8.46
C VAL A 231 2.72 5.50 8.76
N SER A 232 4.03 5.27 8.54
CA SER A 232 4.59 3.93 8.66
C SER A 232 5.21 3.62 10.02
N ASP A 233 5.16 2.35 10.40
CA ASP A 233 5.83 1.80 11.56
C ASP A 233 7.26 1.35 11.20
N ARG A 234 7.45 0.84 9.98
CA ARG A 234 8.74 0.45 9.41
C ARG A 234 8.90 1.00 8.00
N THR A 235 10.14 1.22 7.60
CA THR A 235 10.46 1.77 6.28
C THR A 235 11.58 0.97 5.62
N ALA A 236 11.39 0.61 4.36
CA ALA A 236 12.42 0.01 3.50
C ALA A 236 12.85 1.01 2.42
N PHE A 237 14.15 1.28 2.35
CA PHE A 237 14.74 2.11 1.30
C PHE A 237 15.25 1.23 0.15
N PHE A 238 14.80 1.54 -1.06
CA PHE A 238 15.17 0.85 -2.29
C PHE A 238 15.99 1.73 -3.22
N TYR A 239 17.01 1.14 -3.85
CA TYR A 239 17.80 1.78 -4.89
C TYR A 239 18.27 0.78 -5.94
N LEU A 240 18.04 1.08 -7.23
CA LEU A 240 18.41 0.24 -8.37
C LEU A 240 18.05 -1.25 -8.22
N GLY A 241 16.82 -1.51 -7.81
CA GLY A 241 16.31 -2.88 -7.62
C GLY A 241 16.73 -3.58 -6.33
N LYS A 242 17.55 -2.95 -5.50
CA LYS A 242 18.05 -3.51 -4.24
C LYS A 242 17.38 -2.86 -3.04
N GLN A 243 17.17 -3.63 -1.98
CA GLN A 243 16.87 -3.14 -0.65
C GLN A 243 18.17 -2.70 0.02
N ILE A 244 18.30 -1.40 0.27
CA ILE A 244 19.51 -0.83 0.88
C ILE A 244 19.43 -0.90 2.41
N GLU A 245 18.27 -0.55 2.96
CA GLU A 245 18.05 -0.57 4.40
C GLU A 245 16.58 -0.83 4.72
N TYR A 246 16.31 -1.56 5.82
CA TYR A 246 14.99 -1.82 6.35
C TYR A 246 15.02 -1.84 7.87
N ASP A 247 14.30 -0.92 8.50
CA ASP A 247 14.20 -0.85 9.96
C ASP A 247 12.93 -0.12 10.40
N THR A 248 12.80 0.20 11.69
CA THR A 248 11.75 1.08 12.17
C THR A 248 11.85 2.43 11.46
N THR A 249 10.70 3.03 11.20
CA THR A 249 10.63 4.33 10.51
C THR A 249 11.44 5.40 11.26
N GLU A 250 11.38 5.40 12.59
CA GLU A 250 12.18 6.31 13.42
C GLU A 250 13.67 6.16 13.14
N LYS A 251 14.19 4.92 13.12
CA LYS A 251 15.62 4.68 12.87
C LYS A 251 16.02 5.10 11.47
N ILE A 252 15.23 4.74 10.45
CA ILE A 252 15.50 5.12 9.05
C ILE A 252 15.60 6.65 8.90
N PHE A 253 14.70 7.41 9.52
CA PHE A 253 14.67 8.87 9.33
C PHE A 253 15.55 9.67 10.29
N MET A 254 15.88 9.12 11.47
CA MET A 254 16.65 9.85 12.49
C MET A 254 18.10 9.42 12.59
N ASN A 255 18.39 8.12 12.36
CA ASN A 255 19.73 7.54 12.51
C ASN A 255 19.90 6.34 11.58
N PRO A 256 19.88 6.53 10.25
CA PRO A 256 20.08 5.45 9.29
C PRO A 256 21.47 4.84 9.43
N SER A 257 21.55 3.52 9.19
CA SER A 257 22.81 2.76 9.29
C SER A 257 23.59 2.80 7.97
N GLN A 258 22.93 3.16 6.86
CA GLN A 258 23.53 3.19 5.53
C GLN A 258 23.72 4.63 5.06
N ALA A 259 24.94 4.98 4.64
CA ALA A 259 25.25 6.32 4.11
C ALA A 259 24.37 6.70 2.90
N GLN A 260 23.98 5.70 2.11
CA GLN A 260 23.07 5.88 0.97
C GLN A 260 21.66 6.31 1.42
N THR A 261 21.16 5.71 2.50
CA THR A 261 19.86 6.08 3.10
C THR A 261 19.93 7.51 3.64
N GLU A 262 21.02 7.86 4.36
CA GLU A 262 21.22 9.21 4.89
C GLU A 262 21.27 10.26 3.77
N ALA A 263 22.01 9.99 2.69
CA ALA A 263 22.09 10.88 1.54
C ALA A 263 20.71 11.08 0.89
N TYR A 264 19.91 10.01 0.73
CA TYR A 264 18.57 10.08 0.16
C TYR A 264 17.63 10.93 1.03
N ILE A 265 17.56 10.67 2.33
CA ILE A 265 16.67 11.36 3.26
C ILE A 265 17.03 12.84 3.41
N SER A 266 18.33 13.16 3.39
CA SER A 266 18.81 14.55 3.48
C SER A 266 18.72 15.35 2.17
N GLY A 267 18.21 14.73 1.08
CA GLY A 267 18.13 15.39 -0.24
C GLY A 267 19.48 15.58 -0.93
N ARG A 268 20.54 14.94 -0.46
CA ARG A 268 21.91 14.98 -1.03
C ARG A 268 22.18 13.82 -1.99
N PHE A 269 21.13 13.12 -2.38
CA PHE A 269 21.17 11.96 -3.26
C PHE A 269 21.13 12.42 -4.72
N GLY A 270 22.24 12.28 -5.45
CA GLY A 270 22.34 12.68 -6.86
C GLY A 270 23.75 12.41 -7.38
#